data_47c34cb6b2766ab0492b5f781b4da0c1
#
_entry.id   47c34cb6b2766ab0492b5f781b4da0c1
#
_cell.length_a   1.000
_cell.length_b   1.000
_cell.length_c   1.000
_cell.angle_alpha   90.00
_cell.angle_beta   90.00
_cell.angle_gamma   90.00
#
_symmetry.space_group_name_H-M   'P 1'
#
loop_
_entity.id
_entity.type
_entity.pdbx_description
1 polymer ?
#
loop_
_entity_poly.entity_id
_entity_poly.type
_entity_poly.pdbx_seq_one_letter_code
_entity_poly.pdbx_strand_id
1 'polypeptide(L)'
;GIYQMKKVQLLDCTLRDGAYIVDAKFGVPAIRGIIKKLQDADVDIIECGWLKNTPHEEGTSFYHVPEDLEQYVQKRREDTTYVAMIDWDRYDLQYLPQRDGKSLDAIRVVFPHGKHKEGIAVGKEIAKKEYQVFFQAANTLAYSDEELVELAEEMNQINPVAVSVVDTFGAMYQEDLERIVHVLNEKLNPQIRLGFHSHNNQQLSFALTMHFVELLQRTDRGCIVDASLCGMGRGAGNATTELVANYLNLKQHCNYDMNQIMDAIDMYMQYFQENYTWGYSTPYFIAGMYCCHVNNIAYLLKNHRTNALDMRNIIESLSPEERRKYDYDLLEEKYLENQNRIVDDDAVMEQLEHALANREVVLIAPGKTSSTDWKQITEYIQKTNAIVIGINAINPNYTFDYLYLMNTVRYNYAKEVYPKQFGEVQKILLSNIKTSPEEKELIVNFNRVIKRGWEHFDNAVINALRLLDKLHVQKVSLAGFDGFKHKYNESYADAALPTLNPDNKWDELNEEINDMFQNFKASSNMKIAFLTESIFDHGEQTI
;
A
#
# COMPACT_ATOMS: atom_id res chain seq x y z
N GLY A 1 42.98 2.49 24.49
CA GLY A 1 42.60 3.48 23.55
C GLY A 1 41.19 4.00 23.77
N ILE A 2 41.01 5.28 23.77
CA ILE A 2 39.70 5.89 23.87
C ILE A 2 38.97 5.58 22.55
N TYR A 3 37.95 4.73 22.59
CA TYR A 3 37.05 4.52 21.47
C TYR A 3 36.29 5.83 21.24
N GLN A 4 36.69 6.60 20.24
CA GLN A 4 35.86 7.66 19.75
C GLN A 4 34.78 7.02 18.90
N MET A 5 33.54 7.01 19.38
CA MET A 5 32.41 6.63 18.58
C MET A 5 32.32 7.51 17.33
N LYS A 6 32.04 6.90 16.19
CA LYS A 6 31.83 7.63 14.93
C LYS A 6 30.75 8.69 15.12
N LYS A 7 30.95 9.85 14.51
CA LYS A 7 29.97 10.92 14.58
C LYS A 7 28.66 10.52 13.86
N VAL A 8 28.77 9.93 12.68
CA VAL A 8 27.62 9.46 11.90
C VAL A 8 27.65 7.94 11.83
N GLN A 9 26.56 7.32 12.20
CA GLN A 9 26.38 5.87 12.09
C GLN A 9 25.23 5.56 11.13
N LEU A 10 25.43 4.53 10.30
CA LEU A 10 24.40 3.98 9.41
C LEU A 10 23.75 2.78 10.10
N LEU A 11 22.43 2.82 10.20
CA LEU A 11 21.61 1.71 10.64
C LEU A 11 20.84 1.16 9.44
N ASP A 12 21.00 -0.13 9.16
CA ASP A 12 20.17 -0.81 8.17
C ASP A 12 18.99 -1.48 8.85
N CYS A 13 17.78 -1.21 8.36
CA CYS A 13 16.54 -1.74 8.90
C CYS A 13 15.78 -2.62 7.88
N THR A 14 16.47 -3.19 6.90
CA THR A 14 15.84 -4.03 5.86
C THR A 14 15.00 -5.16 6.46
N LEU A 15 15.58 -5.91 7.39
CA LEU A 15 14.93 -7.07 8.00
C LEU A 15 13.80 -6.70 8.97
N ARG A 16 13.83 -5.49 9.52
CA ARG A 16 12.79 -5.02 10.43
C ARG A 16 11.63 -4.37 9.68
N ASP A 17 11.91 -3.33 8.91
CA ASP A 17 10.85 -2.59 8.19
C ASP A 17 10.40 -3.34 6.93
N GLY A 18 11.31 -4.05 6.28
CA GLY A 18 10.96 -4.93 5.16
C GLY A 18 10.07 -6.12 5.56
N ALA A 19 10.00 -6.45 6.85
CA ALA A 19 9.11 -7.50 7.34
C ALA A 19 7.63 -7.24 7.00
N TYR A 20 7.23 -6.00 6.93
CA TYR A 20 5.86 -5.64 6.52
C TYR A 20 5.53 -6.04 5.07
N ILE A 21 6.56 -6.15 4.22
CA ILE A 21 6.37 -6.48 2.80
C ILE A 21 6.20 -7.99 2.62
N VAL A 22 6.97 -8.79 3.36
CA VAL A 22 7.07 -10.24 3.19
C VAL A 22 6.49 -11.03 4.37
N ASP A 23 5.76 -10.36 5.26
CA ASP A 23 5.25 -10.96 6.51
C ASP A 23 6.40 -11.63 7.31
N ALA A 24 7.52 -10.93 7.38
CA ALA A 24 8.78 -11.37 7.98
C ALA A 24 9.42 -12.63 7.36
N LYS A 25 8.80 -13.22 6.34
CA LYS A 25 9.23 -14.49 5.73
C LYS A 25 10.29 -14.27 4.65
N PHE A 26 11.45 -13.79 5.06
CA PHE A 26 12.59 -13.61 4.15
C PHE A 26 13.21 -14.95 3.72
N GLY A 27 13.13 -15.95 4.58
CA GLY A 27 13.85 -17.21 4.42
C GLY A 27 15.22 -17.19 5.10
N VAL A 28 15.66 -18.37 5.56
CA VAL A 28 16.94 -18.50 6.27
C VAL A 28 18.13 -17.96 5.48
N PRO A 29 18.30 -18.31 4.18
CA PRO A 29 19.44 -17.82 3.41
C PRO A 29 19.48 -16.28 3.30
N ALA A 30 18.33 -15.62 3.10
CA ALA A 30 18.26 -14.17 2.97
C ALA A 30 18.59 -13.47 4.29
N ILE A 31 18.03 -13.95 5.42
CA ILE A 31 18.33 -13.35 6.72
C ILE A 31 19.82 -13.45 7.03
N ARG A 32 20.39 -14.66 6.91
CA ARG A 32 21.83 -14.88 7.13
C ARG A 32 22.70 -14.04 6.20
N GLY A 33 22.36 -14.07 4.92
CA GLY A 33 23.15 -13.40 3.89
C GLY A 33 23.11 -11.88 4.02
N ILE A 34 21.95 -11.31 4.26
CA ILE A 34 21.80 -9.85 4.46
C ILE A 34 22.60 -9.40 5.67
N ILE A 35 22.46 -10.08 6.81
CA ILE A 35 23.23 -9.73 8.01
C ILE A 35 24.72 -9.80 7.73
N LYS A 36 25.20 -10.89 7.12
CA LYS A 36 26.62 -11.06 6.83
C LYS A 36 27.15 -10.00 5.88
N LYS A 37 26.44 -9.72 4.81
CA LYS A 37 26.86 -8.68 3.83
C LYS A 37 26.89 -7.30 4.43
N LEU A 38 25.94 -6.95 5.28
CA LEU A 38 25.94 -5.67 5.99
C LEU A 38 27.08 -5.59 6.99
N GLN A 39 27.41 -6.68 7.71
CA GLN A 39 28.59 -6.75 8.55
C GLN A 39 29.87 -6.50 7.74
N ASP A 40 30.03 -7.23 6.65
CA ASP A 40 31.21 -7.15 5.79
C ASP A 40 31.33 -5.79 5.10
N ALA A 41 30.23 -5.08 4.95
CA ALA A 41 30.19 -3.70 4.47
C ALA A 41 30.56 -2.65 5.53
N ASP A 42 30.77 -3.07 6.77
CA ASP A 42 31.01 -2.21 7.92
C ASP A 42 29.85 -1.30 8.31
N VAL A 43 28.63 -1.70 8.01
CA VAL A 43 27.42 -1.02 8.49
C VAL A 43 27.42 -1.07 10.02
N ASP A 44 27.23 0.08 10.66
CA ASP A 44 27.43 0.22 12.10
C ASP A 44 26.40 -0.51 12.95
N ILE A 45 25.14 -0.45 12.54
CA ILE A 45 24.02 -1.00 13.28
C ILE A 45 23.13 -1.78 12.31
N ILE A 46 22.81 -3.02 12.66
CA ILE A 46 21.92 -3.87 11.88
C ILE A 46 20.69 -4.17 12.71
N GLU A 47 19.54 -3.67 12.26
CA GLU A 47 18.25 -4.01 12.87
C GLU A 47 17.74 -5.31 12.25
N CYS A 48 17.84 -6.38 13.03
CA CYS A 48 17.66 -7.74 12.52
C CYS A 48 16.18 -8.17 12.40
N GLY A 49 15.28 -7.43 13.01
CA GLY A 49 13.85 -7.72 12.99
C GLY A 49 13.15 -7.24 14.25
N TRP A 50 12.12 -7.99 14.64
CA TRP A 50 11.24 -7.70 15.77
C TRP A 50 11.32 -8.77 16.84
N LEU A 51 11.16 -8.38 18.10
CA LEU A 51 10.82 -9.32 19.17
C LEU A 51 9.30 -9.39 19.30
N LYS A 52 8.78 -10.60 19.37
CA LYS A 52 7.33 -10.90 19.44
C LYS A 52 7.03 -11.92 20.53
N ASN A 53 5.80 -11.91 21.02
CA ASN A 53 5.34 -12.87 22.03
C ASN A 53 5.18 -14.29 21.49
N THR A 54 5.00 -14.44 20.18
CA THR A 54 4.84 -15.74 19.52
C THR A 54 6.16 -16.47 19.37
N PRO A 55 6.19 -17.82 19.45
CA PRO A 55 7.40 -18.59 19.19
C PRO A 55 8.00 -18.26 17.82
N HIS A 56 9.33 -18.32 17.74
CA HIS A 56 10.04 -18.05 16.49
C HIS A 56 9.75 -19.13 15.45
N GLU A 57 9.39 -18.69 14.25
CA GLU A 57 9.28 -19.52 13.05
C GLU A 57 10.56 -19.36 12.23
N GLU A 58 11.22 -20.46 11.89
CA GLU A 58 12.46 -20.47 11.13
C GLU A 58 12.28 -19.75 9.78
N GLY A 59 13.22 -18.87 9.44
CA GLY A 59 13.18 -18.09 8.20
C GLY A 59 12.37 -16.81 8.29
N THR A 60 11.92 -16.43 9.49
CA THR A 60 11.26 -15.13 9.73
C THR A 60 12.17 -14.19 10.51
N SER A 61 11.96 -12.89 10.34
CA SER A 61 12.63 -11.86 11.14
C SER A 61 11.81 -11.45 12.38
N PHE A 62 10.91 -12.31 12.83
CA PHE A 62 10.20 -12.22 14.10
C PHE A 62 10.84 -13.19 15.08
N TYR A 63 11.45 -12.66 16.13
CA TYR A 63 12.14 -13.44 17.16
C TYR A 63 11.33 -13.42 18.45
N HIS A 64 11.27 -14.54 19.13
CA HIS A 64 10.59 -14.61 20.44
C HIS A 64 11.53 -14.13 21.55
N VAL A 65 12.76 -14.56 21.50
CA VAL A 65 13.84 -14.19 22.42
C VAL A 65 15.10 -13.86 21.63
N PRO A 66 16.04 -13.09 22.18
CA PRO A 66 17.28 -12.75 21.48
C PRO A 66 18.09 -13.94 21.00
N GLU A 67 18.08 -15.06 21.73
CA GLU A 67 18.77 -16.30 21.35
C GLU A 67 18.34 -16.81 19.95
N ASP A 68 17.11 -16.57 19.54
CA ASP A 68 16.62 -16.98 18.22
C ASP A 68 17.42 -16.36 17.08
N LEU A 69 18.08 -15.22 17.32
CA LEU A 69 18.91 -14.57 16.32
C LEU A 69 20.24 -15.29 16.07
N GLU A 70 20.76 -16.07 17.03
CA GLU A 70 22.09 -16.67 16.92
C GLU A 70 22.25 -17.51 15.66
N GLN A 71 21.24 -18.26 15.26
CA GLN A 71 21.28 -19.09 14.06
C GLN A 71 21.46 -18.30 12.75
N TYR A 72 21.19 -17.00 12.77
CA TYR A 72 21.30 -16.13 11.58
C TYR A 72 22.57 -15.29 11.54
N VAL A 73 23.33 -15.25 12.64
CA VAL A 73 24.58 -14.48 12.75
C VAL A 73 25.74 -15.47 12.79
N GLN A 74 26.38 -15.70 11.63
CA GLN A 74 27.41 -16.75 11.51
C GLN A 74 28.75 -16.34 12.08
N LYS A 75 29.17 -15.09 11.90
CA LYS A 75 30.44 -14.55 12.39
C LYS A 75 30.19 -13.19 13.02
N ARG A 76 29.79 -13.23 14.27
CA ARG A 76 29.49 -12.00 15.02
C ARG A 76 30.71 -11.08 15.07
N ARG A 77 30.48 -9.79 14.80
CA ARG A 77 31.51 -8.75 14.90
C ARG A 77 31.27 -7.89 16.14
N GLU A 78 32.35 -7.59 16.86
CA GLU A 78 32.28 -6.75 18.06
C GLU A 78 31.98 -5.27 17.75
N ASP A 79 32.37 -4.81 16.57
CA ASP A 79 32.15 -3.42 16.13
C ASP A 79 30.81 -3.20 15.43
N THR A 80 29.99 -4.26 15.27
CA THR A 80 28.64 -4.19 14.77
C THR A 80 27.65 -4.30 15.92
N THR A 81 26.65 -3.40 15.95
CA THR A 81 25.56 -3.44 16.93
C THR A 81 24.35 -4.16 16.32
N TYR A 82 23.93 -5.24 16.97
CA TYR A 82 22.77 -6.03 16.54
C TYR A 82 21.54 -5.62 17.34
N VAL A 83 20.49 -5.22 16.65
CA VAL A 83 19.31 -4.59 17.27
C VAL A 83 18.04 -5.31 16.82
N ALA A 84 17.03 -5.34 17.66
CA ALA A 84 15.65 -5.66 17.30
C ALA A 84 14.72 -4.59 17.85
N MET A 85 13.56 -4.46 17.23
CA MET A 85 12.54 -3.48 17.67
C MET A 85 11.43 -4.16 18.46
N ILE A 86 10.86 -3.44 19.39
CA ILE A 86 9.59 -3.78 20.03
C ILE A 86 8.65 -2.58 19.98
N ASP A 87 7.36 -2.85 19.89
CA ASP A 87 6.34 -1.89 20.29
C ASP A 87 6.29 -1.82 21.81
N TRP A 88 6.15 -0.63 22.36
CA TRP A 88 6.18 -0.38 23.80
C TRP A 88 5.16 -1.22 24.61
N ASP A 89 4.07 -1.67 24.00
CA ASP A 89 2.94 -2.35 24.65
C ASP A 89 2.66 -3.76 24.09
N ARG A 90 3.48 -4.28 23.17
CA ARG A 90 3.18 -5.54 22.47
C ARG A 90 4.14 -6.69 22.73
N TYR A 91 5.21 -6.44 23.45
CA TYR A 91 6.16 -7.49 23.81
C TYR A 91 6.21 -7.64 25.32
N ASP A 92 5.99 -8.85 25.81
CA ASP A 92 6.04 -9.16 27.23
C ASP A 92 7.51 -9.31 27.67
N LEU A 93 7.98 -8.38 28.50
CA LEU A 93 9.35 -8.36 28.98
C LEU A 93 9.72 -9.55 29.87
N GLN A 94 8.74 -10.35 30.33
CA GLN A 94 9.01 -11.60 31.02
C GLN A 94 9.77 -12.59 30.13
N TYR A 95 9.59 -12.51 28.80
CA TYR A 95 10.33 -13.35 27.86
C TYR A 95 11.77 -12.89 27.64
N LEU A 96 12.10 -11.65 27.96
CA LEU A 96 13.42 -11.09 27.68
C LEU A 96 14.41 -11.54 28.79
N PRO A 97 15.41 -12.37 28.45
CA PRO A 97 16.45 -12.72 29.40
C PRO A 97 17.49 -11.60 29.58
N GLN A 98 18.38 -11.77 30.55
CA GLN A 98 19.57 -10.96 30.67
C GLN A 98 20.38 -11.04 29.35
N ARG A 99 20.96 -9.93 28.91
CA ARG A 99 21.79 -9.90 27.71
C ARG A 99 22.89 -10.96 27.79
N ASP A 100 23.00 -11.77 26.73
CA ASP A 100 23.96 -12.90 26.69
C ASP A 100 25.29 -12.54 26.02
N GLY A 101 25.38 -11.40 25.33
CA GLY A 101 26.57 -11.00 24.58
C GLY A 101 26.80 -11.76 23.27
N LYS A 102 25.88 -12.62 22.89
CA LYS A 102 25.97 -13.51 21.71
C LYS A 102 24.88 -13.26 20.66
N SER A 103 23.81 -12.59 21.03
CA SER A 103 22.67 -12.32 20.17
C SER A 103 22.45 -10.81 20.01
N LEU A 104 21.40 -10.26 20.61
CA LEU A 104 21.16 -8.82 20.53
C LEU A 104 22.03 -8.02 21.51
N ASP A 105 22.52 -6.88 21.03
CA ASP A 105 23.19 -5.87 21.85
C ASP A 105 22.23 -4.83 22.37
N ALA A 106 21.19 -4.54 21.60
CA ALA A 106 20.30 -3.41 21.84
C ALA A 106 18.88 -3.71 21.43
N ILE A 107 17.96 -2.95 22.00
CA ILE A 107 16.52 -3.00 21.66
C ILE A 107 16.07 -1.58 21.36
N ARG A 108 15.37 -1.41 20.25
CA ARG A 108 14.70 -0.16 19.89
C ARG A 108 13.26 -0.24 20.33
N VAL A 109 12.85 0.72 21.16
CA VAL A 109 11.47 0.82 21.67
C VAL A 109 10.75 1.90 20.89
N VAL A 110 9.70 1.53 20.16
CA VAL A 110 8.85 2.47 19.46
C VAL A 110 7.58 2.74 20.27
N PHE A 111 7.21 4.00 20.36
CA PHE A 111 5.99 4.43 21.06
C PHE A 111 5.29 5.53 20.25
N PRO A 112 3.95 5.59 20.30
CA PRO A 112 3.19 6.63 19.61
C PRO A 112 3.27 7.96 20.36
N HIS A 113 2.87 9.03 19.67
CA HIS A 113 2.74 10.37 20.27
C HIS A 113 1.88 10.32 21.54
N GLY A 114 2.38 10.92 22.60
CA GLY A 114 1.71 10.95 23.91
C GLY A 114 2.01 9.78 24.83
N LYS A 115 2.79 8.77 24.38
CA LYS A 115 3.14 7.58 25.18
C LYS A 115 4.64 7.47 25.49
N HIS A 116 5.37 8.57 25.43
CA HIS A 116 6.80 8.56 25.68
C HIS A 116 7.17 8.14 27.11
N LYS A 117 6.36 8.49 28.11
CA LYS A 117 6.62 8.09 29.52
C LYS A 117 6.53 6.58 29.68
N GLU A 118 5.49 5.97 29.10
CA GLU A 118 5.28 4.52 29.12
C GLU A 118 6.38 3.81 28.32
N GLY A 119 6.77 4.35 27.15
CA GLY A 119 7.88 3.81 26.35
C GLY A 119 9.21 3.86 27.11
N ILE A 120 9.49 4.96 27.80
CA ILE A 120 10.70 5.12 28.61
C ILE A 120 10.70 4.13 29.77
N ALA A 121 9.56 3.91 30.42
CA ALA A 121 9.44 2.91 31.49
C ALA A 121 9.82 1.51 31.00
N VAL A 122 9.36 1.12 29.79
CA VAL A 122 9.74 -0.14 29.15
C VAL A 122 11.26 -0.16 28.89
N GLY A 123 11.82 0.91 28.37
CA GLY A 123 13.27 1.04 28.13
C GLY A 123 14.10 0.90 29.41
N LYS A 124 13.63 1.43 30.52
CA LYS A 124 14.30 1.28 31.82
C LYS A 124 14.40 -0.18 32.26
N GLU A 125 13.33 -0.95 32.09
CA GLU A 125 13.32 -2.39 32.39
C GLU A 125 14.27 -3.16 31.48
N ILE A 126 14.35 -2.79 30.20
CA ILE A 126 15.28 -3.38 29.25
C ILE A 126 16.73 -3.07 29.62
N ALA A 127 17.01 -1.82 30.00
CA ALA A 127 18.36 -1.39 30.42
C ALA A 127 18.85 -2.15 31.67
N LYS A 128 17.96 -2.50 32.61
CA LYS A 128 18.29 -3.33 33.77
C LYS A 128 18.80 -4.72 33.39
N LYS A 129 18.46 -5.18 32.19
CA LYS A 129 18.92 -6.47 31.65
C LYS A 129 20.18 -6.33 30.79
N GLU A 130 20.84 -5.17 30.87
CA GLU A 130 22.13 -4.83 30.23
C GLU A 130 22.08 -4.67 28.70
N TYR A 131 20.89 -4.56 28.11
CA TYR A 131 20.78 -4.14 26.72
C TYR A 131 20.94 -2.64 26.59
N GLN A 132 21.58 -2.21 25.49
CA GLN A 132 21.49 -0.81 25.07
C GLN A 132 20.06 -0.52 24.61
N VAL A 133 19.61 0.71 24.82
CA VAL A 133 18.24 1.12 24.48
C VAL A 133 18.27 2.30 23.53
N PHE A 134 17.48 2.18 22.48
CA PHE A 134 17.18 3.24 21.50
C PHE A 134 15.69 3.53 21.56
N PHE A 135 15.29 4.77 21.40
CA PHE A 135 13.87 5.13 21.36
C PHE A 135 13.48 5.70 20.01
N GLN A 136 12.34 5.25 19.52
CA GLN A 136 11.70 5.73 18.29
C GLN A 136 10.44 6.49 18.64
N ALA A 137 10.50 7.82 18.57
CA ALA A 137 9.35 8.68 18.81
C ALA A 137 8.48 8.73 17.54
N ALA A 138 7.60 7.75 17.36
CA ALA A 138 6.75 7.66 16.18
C ALA A 138 5.96 8.97 15.98
N ASN A 139 5.79 9.37 14.73
CA ASN A 139 5.12 10.60 14.33
C ASN A 139 5.67 11.85 15.07
N THR A 140 6.98 12.02 15.02
CA THR A 140 7.64 13.17 15.67
C THR A 140 7.12 14.50 15.12
N LEU A 141 6.65 14.54 13.88
CA LEU A 141 6.05 15.72 13.27
C LEU A 141 4.86 16.28 14.09
N ALA A 142 4.13 15.43 14.80
CA ALA A 142 2.98 15.84 15.60
C ALA A 142 3.37 16.50 16.94
N TYR A 143 4.62 16.44 17.35
CA TYR A 143 5.08 17.04 18.60
C TYR A 143 5.17 18.55 18.47
N SER A 144 4.56 19.28 19.41
CA SER A 144 4.80 20.71 19.57
C SER A 144 6.21 20.95 20.12
N ASP A 145 6.68 22.20 20.09
CA ASP A 145 8.00 22.53 20.68
C ASP A 145 8.05 22.20 22.17
N GLU A 146 6.97 22.49 22.91
CA GLU A 146 6.86 22.14 24.34
C GLU A 146 6.89 20.61 24.54
N GLU A 147 6.22 19.87 23.69
CA GLU A 147 6.22 18.41 23.77
C GLU A 147 7.60 17.82 23.44
N LEU A 148 8.34 18.41 22.51
CA LEU A 148 9.72 18.01 22.21
C LEU A 148 10.67 18.30 23.38
N VAL A 149 10.49 19.42 24.07
CA VAL A 149 11.25 19.76 25.28
C VAL A 149 10.98 18.74 26.38
N GLU A 150 9.71 18.40 26.61
CA GLU A 150 9.32 17.38 27.59
C GLU A 150 9.91 16.01 27.24
N LEU A 151 9.84 15.61 25.98
CA LEU A 151 10.44 14.37 25.49
C LEU A 151 11.94 14.33 25.80
N ALA A 152 12.67 15.41 25.49
CA ALA A 152 14.11 15.50 25.76
C ALA A 152 14.42 15.41 27.26
N GLU A 153 13.67 16.11 28.10
CA GLU A 153 13.85 16.08 29.56
C GLU A 153 13.63 14.68 30.14
N GLU A 154 12.60 13.97 29.69
CA GLU A 154 12.33 12.59 30.09
C GLU A 154 13.45 11.64 29.61
N MET A 155 13.93 11.80 28.38
CA MET A 155 15.05 11.00 27.84
C MET A 155 16.35 11.23 28.61
N ASN A 156 16.60 12.46 29.07
CA ASN A 156 17.78 12.80 29.84
C ASN A 156 17.88 12.04 31.17
N GLN A 157 16.75 11.60 31.72
CA GLN A 157 16.71 10.82 32.96
C GLN A 157 17.24 9.39 32.77
N ILE A 158 17.10 8.82 31.56
CA ILE A 158 17.56 7.46 31.26
C ILE A 158 18.89 7.45 30.49
N ASN A 159 19.20 8.50 29.76
CA ASN A 159 20.36 8.58 28.88
C ASN A 159 20.46 7.37 27.92
N PRO A 160 19.50 7.18 27.01
CA PRO A 160 19.59 6.11 26.03
C PRO A 160 20.73 6.34 25.05
N VAL A 161 21.05 5.34 24.24
CA VAL A 161 22.02 5.51 23.15
C VAL A 161 21.57 6.58 22.17
N ALA A 162 20.30 6.54 21.80
CA ALA A 162 19.73 7.47 20.83
C ALA A 162 18.23 7.66 21.01
N VAL A 163 17.77 8.83 20.56
CA VAL A 163 16.36 9.13 20.32
C VAL A 163 16.22 9.47 18.85
N SER A 164 15.32 8.80 18.16
CA SER A 164 15.12 9.03 16.73
C SER A 164 13.94 9.94 16.45
N VAL A 165 14.17 10.86 15.53
CA VAL A 165 13.12 11.60 14.82
C VAL A 165 12.53 10.65 13.78
N VAL A 166 11.23 10.45 13.80
CA VAL A 166 10.55 9.48 12.93
C VAL A 166 9.50 10.17 12.08
N ASP A 167 9.71 10.17 10.77
CA ASP A 167 8.73 10.61 9.78
C ASP A 167 7.86 9.42 9.39
N THR A 168 6.95 9.05 10.29
CA THR A 168 6.12 7.86 10.19
C THR A 168 5.29 7.82 8.90
N PHE A 169 4.77 8.97 8.50
CA PHE A 169 3.85 9.07 7.36
C PHE A 169 4.52 9.59 6.08
N GLY A 170 5.84 9.81 6.12
CA GLY A 170 6.55 10.41 4.99
C GLY A 170 6.04 11.81 4.65
N ALA A 171 5.66 12.58 5.66
CA ALA A 171 4.99 13.87 5.53
C ALA A 171 5.86 15.08 5.83
N MET A 172 7.07 14.88 6.35
CA MET A 172 7.98 15.97 6.70
C MET A 172 8.53 16.68 5.47
N TYR A 173 8.69 17.99 5.61
CA TYR A 173 9.52 18.81 4.76
C TYR A 173 10.78 19.26 5.51
N GLN A 174 11.68 19.92 4.81
CA GLN A 174 12.95 20.36 5.36
C GLN A 174 12.80 21.23 6.61
N GLU A 175 11.85 22.16 6.60
CA GLU A 175 11.55 23.06 7.72
C GLU A 175 11.10 22.31 8.98
N ASP A 176 10.31 21.26 8.81
CA ASP A 176 9.84 20.43 9.93
C ASP A 176 11.00 19.73 10.60
N LEU A 177 11.89 19.16 9.80
CA LEU A 177 13.09 18.48 10.30
C LEU A 177 14.00 19.44 11.05
N GLU A 178 14.23 20.64 10.50
CA GLU A 178 15.04 21.68 11.13
C GLU A 178 14.49 22.09 12.50
N ARG A 179 13.19 22.31 12.59
CA ARG A 179 12.53 22.65 13.85
C ARG A 179 12.75 21.58 14.91
N ILE A 180 12.46 20.35 14.57
CA ILE A 180 12.53 19.21 15.49
C ILE A 180 13.97 18.97 15.95
N VAL A 181 14.90 18.94 15.01
CA VAL A 181 16.33 18.74 15.32
C VAL A 181 16.87 19.85 16.21
N HIS A 182 16.51 21.09 15.91
CA HIS A 182 16.95 22.25 16.70
C HIS A 182 16.53 22.13 18.17
N VAL A 183 15.25 21.84 18.42
CA VAL A 183 14.74 21.72 19.80
C VAL A 183 15.39 20.54 20.52
N LEU A 184 15.43 19.37 19.90
CA LEU A 184 16.01 18.18 20.53
C LEU A 184 17.51 18.32 20.77
N ASN A 185 18.24 18.92 19.81
CA ASN A 185 19.69 19.13 19.98
C ASN A 185 20.01 20.08 21.14
N GLU A 186 19.17 21.09 21.35
CA GLU A 186 19.39 22.02 22.50
C GLU A 186 19.09 21.38 23.85
N LYS A 187 18.14 20.47 23.93
CA LYS A 187 17.58 19.97 25.18
C LYS A 187 18.11 18.61 25.61
N LEU A 188 18.49 17.75 24.68
CA LEU A 188 19.04 16.44 25.01
C LEU A 188 20.46 16.55 25.57
N ASN A 189 20.78 15.69 26.54
CA ASN A 189 22.13 15.55 27.03
C ASN A 189 23.10 15.25 25.87
N PRO A 190 24.35 15.79 25.92
CA PRO A 190 25.27 15.71 24.79
C PRO A 190 25.63 14.30 24.33
N GLN A 191 25.59 13.31 25.20
CA GLN A 191 25.94 11.92 24.89
C GLN A 191 24.84 11.17 24.18
N ILE A 192 23.59 11.67 24.20
CA ILE A 192 22.47 11.04 23.51
C ILE A 192 22.57 11.37 22.03
N ARG A 193 22.58 10.35 21.19
CA ARG A 193 22.58 10.53 19.73
C ARG A 193 21.18 10.87 19.25
N LEU A 194 21.10 11.66 18.17
CA LEU A 194 19.85 11.81 17.41
C LEU A 194 19.84 10.83 16.25
N GLY A 195 18.71 10.16 16.06
CA GLY A 195 18.45 9.31 14.90
C GLY A 195 17.45 9.95 13.96
N PHE A 196 17.44 9.49 12.72
CA PHE A 196 16.43 9.85 11.75
C PHE A 196 15.96 8.63 10.98
N HIS A 197 14.66 8.38 11.03
CA HIS A 197 13.97 7.32 10.29
C HIS A 197 12.83 7.96 9.51
N SER A 198 12.78 7.74 8.20
CA SER A 198 11.78 8.38 7.35
C SER A 198 11.20 7.41 6.33
N HIS A 199 9.95 7.68 5.94
CA HIS A 199 9.29 6.99 4.84
C HIS A 199 9.26 7.87 3.59
N ASN A 200 9.24 7.22 2.41
CA ASN A 200 9.50 7.87 1.13
C ASN A 200 8.23 8.31 0.39
N ASN A 201 7.16 8.59 1.12
CA ASN A 201 5.85 8.91 0.54
C ASN A 201 5.87 10.10 -0.42
N GLN A 202 6.73 11.08 -0.16
CA GLN A 202 6.91 12.27 -1.01
C GLN A 202 8.23 12.26 -1.78
N GLN A 203 8.92 11.11 -1.82
CA GLN A 203 10.24 10.96 -2.43
C GLN A 203 11.32 11.87 -1.82
N LEU A 204 11.17 12.23 -0.56
CA LEU A 204 12.11 13.10 0.15
C LEU A 204 13.00 12.37 1.15
N SER A 205 12.82 11.07 1.34
CA SER A 205 13.51 10.32 2.40
C SER A 205 15.03 10.44 2.29
N PHE A 206 15.61 10.26 1.12
CA PHE A 206 17.05 10.41 0.91
C PHE A 206 17.52 11.87 1.11
N ALA A 207 16.80 12.82 0.52
CA ALA A 207 17.14 14.25 0.64
C ALA A 207 17.08 14.73 2.09
N LEU A 208 16.03 14.33 2.84
CA LEU A 208 15.91 14.68 4.25
C LEU A 208 16.97 13.98 5.11
N THR A 209 17.36 12.76 4.77
CA THR A 209 18.44 12.06 5.47
C THR A 209 19.77 12.79 5.30
N MET A 210 20.10 13.23 4.08
CA MET A 210 21.28 14.05 3.82
C MET A 210 21.22 15.37 4.59
N HIS A 211 20.07 16.03 4.57
CA HIS A 211 19.88 17.29 5.28
C HIS A 211 20.03 17.12 6.80
N PHE A 212 19.50 16.04 7.35
CA PHE A 212 19.65 15.68 8.76
C PHE A 212 21.15 15.56 9.13
N VAL A 213 21.92 14.83 8.35
CA VAL A 213 23.37 14.69 8.57
C VAL A 213 24.07 16.06 8.53
N GLU A 214 23.73 16.90 7.56
CA GLU A 214 24.32 18.25 7.43
C GLU A 214 23.98 19.13 8.63
N LEU A 215 22.74 19.08 9.14
CA LEU A 215 22.35 19.81 10.34
C LEU A 215 23.19 19.38 11.55
N LEU A 216 23.38 18.08 11.73
CA LEU A 216 24.13 17.54 12.87
C LEU A 216 25.63 17.76 12.73
N GLN A 217 26.18 17.94 11.53
CA GLN A 217 27.57 18.29 11.29
C GLN A 217 27.95 19.66 11.91
N ARG A 218 26.99 20.54 12.04
CA ARG A 218 27.19 21.87 12.65
C ARG A 218 27.17 21.82 14.18
N THR A 219 27.01 20.63 14.75
CA THR A 219 26.93 20.39 16.19
C THR A 219 27.96 19.35 16.60
N ASP A 220 28.13 19.17 17.91
CA ASP A 220 28.99 18.10 18.46
C ASP A 220 28.21 16.78 18.66
N ARG A 221 26.94 16.75 18.35
CA ARG A 221 26.09 15.58 18.59
C ARG A 221 26.30 14.49 17.55
N GLY A 222 26.49 13.26 18.03
CA GLY A 222 26.48 12.09 17.16
C GLY A 222 25.09 11.81 16.61
N CYS A 223 25.02 11.23 15.42
CA CYS A 223 23.76 10.91 14.78
C CYS A 223 23.74 9.51 14.17
N ILE A 224 22.52 8.99 13.99
CA ILE A 224 22.25 7.70 13.38
C ILE A 224 21.24 7.94 12.25
N VAL A 225 21.51 7.41 11.07
CA VAL A 225 20.57 7.46 9.96
C VAL A 225 20.11 6.06 9.61
N ASP A 226 18.79 5.90 9.49
CA ASP A 226 18.16 4.63 9.12
C ASP A 226 18.01 4.56 7.61
N ALA A 227 18.28 3.38 7.06
CA ALA A 227 18.05 3.09 5.65
C ALA A 227 17.79 1.59 5.48
N SER A 228 17.26 1.20 4.32
CA SER A 228 17.09 -0.20 3.96
C SER A 228 17.62 -0.47 2.56
N LEU A 229 18.02 -1.71 2.29
CA LEU A 229 18.46 -2.12 0.96
C LEU A 229 17.32 -1.93 -0.03
N CYS A 230 17.58 -1.26 -1.15
CA CYS A 230 16.58 -0.94 -2.17
C CYS A 230 15.39 -0.14 -1.64
N GLY A 231 15.53 0.48 -0.47
CA GLY A 231 14.45 1.20 0.18
C GLY A 231 13.31 0.31 0.69
N MET A 232 13.53 -1.00 0.80
CA MET A 232 12.50 -1.97 1.20
C MET A 232 11.91 -1.61 2.55
N GLY A 233 10.59 -1.43 2.57
CA GLY A 233 9.89 -1.08 3.79
C GLY A 233 8.42 -0.83 3.55
N ARG A 234 7.72 -0.57 4.62
CA ARG A 234 6.29 -0.37 4.61
C ARG A 234 5.88 0.78 3.67
N GLY A 235 4.87 0.54 2.87
CA GLY A 235 4.30 1.56 1.98
C GLY A 235 5.29 2.02 0.92
N ALA A 236 5.65 3.29 0.97
CA ALA A 236 6.59 3.90 0.04
C ALA A 236 8.06 3.56 0.32
N GLY A 237 8.31 2.77 1.37
CA GLY A 237 9.66 2.40 1.77
C GLY A 237 10.39 3.49 2.54
N ASN A 238 11.71 3.31 2.64
CA ASN A 238 12.61 4.14 3.46
C ASN A 238 13.66 4.82 2.60
N ALA A 239 14.54 5.57 3.24
CA ALA A 239 15.82 5.95 2.64
C ALA A 239 16.58 4.69 2.23
N THR A 240 17.29 4.75 1.12
CA THR A 240 17.91 3.59 0.47
C THR A 240 19.35 3.41 0.96
N THR A 241 19.67 2.27 1.56
CA THR A 241 20.99 2.00 2.15
C THR A 241 22.14 2.26 1.19
N GLU A 242 22.07 1.78 -0.04
CA GLU A 242 23.14 1.98 -1.03
C GLU A 242 23.36 3.45 -1.36
N LEU A 243 22.31 4.26 -1.42
CA LEU A 243 22.41 5.70 -1.65
C LEU A 243 23.00 6.42 -0.43
N VAL A 244 22.52 6.09 0.75
CA VAL A 244 22.97 6.71 2.01
C VAL A 244 24.42 6.36 2.28
N ALA A 245 24.81 5.09 2.15
CA ALA A 245 26.18 4.64 2.34
C ALA A 245 27.14 5.36 1.38
N ASN A 246 26.80 5.46 0.12
CA ASN A 246 27.61 6.18 -0.87
C ASN A 246 27.75 7.66 -0.52
N TYR A 247 26.66 8.31 -0.13
CA TYR A 247 26.67 9.71 0.32
C TYR A 247 27.60 9.88 1.54
N LEU A 248 27.48 9.01 2.53
CA LEU A 248 28.31 9.09 3.75
C LEU A 248 29.79 8.87 3.44
N ASN A 249 30.12 7.95 2.54
CA ASN A 249 31.51 7.75 2.09
C ASN A 249 32.07 9.00 1.42
N LEU A 250 31.31 9.61 0.52
CA LEU A 250 31.77 10.75 -0.28
C LEU A 250 31.80 12.06 0.52
N LYS A 251 30.85 12.28 1.42
CA LYS A 251 30.65 13.58 2.08
C LYS A 251 30.99 13.58 3.57
N GLN A 252 31.04 12.42 4.21
CA GLN A 252 31.25 12.30 5.65
C GLN A 252 32.48 11.45 5.98
N HIS A 253 33.29 11.12 5.00
CA HIS A 253 34.54 10.35 5.15
C HIS A 253 34.33 8.97 5.81
N CYS A 254 33.18 8.36 5.59
CA CYS A 254 32.93 6.99 5.99
C CYS A 254 33.57 6.00 5.00
N ASN A 255 33.67 4.74 5.38
CA ASN A 255 34.33 3.69 4.60
C ASN A 255 33.47 2.44 4.49
N TYR A 256 32.18 2.60 4.18
CA TYR A 256 31.31 1.46 3.92
C TYR A 256 31.73 0.75 2.63
N ASP A 257 31.84 -0.57 2.68
CA ASP A 257 32.23 -1.36 1.50
C ASP A 257 31.04 -1.51 0.54
N MET A 258 31.04 -0.70 -0.51
CA MET A 258 29.96 -0.68 -1.49
C MET A 258 29.85 -2.00 -2.27
N ASN A 259 30.96 -2.74 -2.42
CA ASN A 259 30.93 -4.04 -3.11
C ASN A 259 30.07 -5.04 -2.33
N GLN A 260 30.21 -5.05 -1.00
CA GLN A 260 29.40 -5.93 -0.15
C GLN A 260 27.92 -5.54 -0.17
N ILE A 261 27.64 -4.24 -0.22
CA ILE A 261 26.25 -3.75 -0.32
C ILE A 261 25.64 -4.17 -1.67
N MET A 262 26.37 -4.02 -2.78
CA MET A 262 25.92 -4.45 -4.10
C MET A 262 25.69 -5.97 -4.17
N ASP A 263 26.58 -6.76 -3.59
CA ASP A 263 26.39 -8.21 -3.49
C ASP A 263 25.14 -8.59 -2.69
N ALA A 264 24.86 -7.87 -1.61
CA ALA A 264 23.64 -8.09 -0.82
C ALA A 264 22.39 -7.89 -1.69
N ILE A 265 22.41 -6.85 -2.53
CA ILE A 265 21.30 -6.54 -3.44
C ILE A 265 21.16 -7.63 -4.50
N ASP A 266 22.26 -7.98 -5.17
CA ASP A 266 22.23 -8.97 -6.25
C ASP A 266 21.85 -10.37 -5.77
N MET A 267 22.35 -10.78 -4.60
CA MET A 267 22.15 -12.13 -4.08
C MET A 267 20.80 -12.31 -3.37
N TYR A 268 20.30 -11.27 -2.67
CA TYR A 268 19.18 -11.45 -1.75
C TYR A 268 17.98 -10.52 -2.01
N MET A 269 18.19 -9.35 -2.60
CA MET A 269 17.12 -8.38 -2.76
C MET A 269 16.39 -8.48 -4.09
N GLN A 270 17.03 -8.98 -5.13
CA GLN A 270 16.46 -9.06 -6.47
C GLN A 270 15.15 -9.86 -6.47
N TYR A 271 15.12 -11.00 -5.79
CA TYR A 271 13.90 -11.80 -5.66
C TYR A 271 12.74 -10.98 -5.07
N PHE A 272 13.01 -10.23 -4.01
CA PHE A 272 11.96 -9.42 -3.36
C PHE A 272 11.50 -8.27 -4.24
N GLN A 273 12.41 -7.63 -4.97
CA GLN A 273 12.06 -6.58 -5.92
C GLN A 273 11.18 -7.10 -7.07
N GLU A 274 11.42 -8.31 -7.53
CA GLU A 274 10.65 -8.92 -8.63
C GLU A 274 9.27 -9.42 -8.18
N ASN A 275 9.13 -9.86 -6.94
CA ASN A 275 7.92 -10.54 -6.46
C ASN A 275 7.06 -9.70 -5.50
N TYR A 276 7.55 -8.59 -5.01
CA TYR A 276 6.85 -7.71 -4.07
C TYR A 276 6.94 -6.27 -4.53
N THR A 277 6.02 -5.45 -4.03
CA THR A 277 5.95 -4.03 -4.40
C THR A 277 6.12 -3.15 -3.17
N TRP A 278 7.02 -2.19 -3.27
CA TRP A 278 7.15 -1.05 -2.36
C TRP A 278 7.67 0.13 -3.16
N GLY A 279 7.68 1.30 -2.53
CA GLY A 279 8.16 2.52 -3.16
C GLY A 279 7.03 3.51 -3.43
N TYR A 280 7.38 4.60 -4.09
CA TYR A 280 6.42 5.66 -4.38
C TYR A 280 5.23 5.16 -5.21
N SER A 281 4.05 5.59 -4.79
CA SER A 281 2.81 5.44 -5.57
C SER A 281 1.84 6.55 -5.16
N THR A 282 0.87 6.84 -6.01
CA THR A 282 -0.14 7.86 -5.71
C THR A 282 -0.89 7.58 -4.38
N PRO A 283 -1.31 6.35 -4.07
CA PRO A 283 -1.92 6.07 -2.76
C PRO A 283 -1.03 6.43 -1.57
N TYR A 284 0.26 6.12 -1.63
CA TYR A 284 1.19 6.46 -0.56
C TYR A 284 1.50 7.96 -0.49
N PHE A 285 1.47 8.66 -1.62
CA PHE A 285 1.50 10.13 -1.64
C PHE A 285 0.29 10.71 -0.89
N ILE A 286 -0.91 10.18 -1.11
CA ILE A 286 -2.11 10.59 -0.38
C ILE A 286 -1.93 10.35 1.12
N ALA A 287 -1.40 9.21 1.53
CA ALA A 287 -1.08 8.93 2.93
C ALA A 287 -0.15 10.00 3.52
N GLY A 288 0.91 10.35 2.81
CA GLY A 288 1.85 11.40 3.24
C GLY A 288 1.19 12.77 3.33
N MET A 289 0.39 13.14 2.33
CA MET A 289 -0.29 14.43 2.27
C MET A 289 -1.20 14.67 3.48
N TYR A 290 -1.85 13.63 3.98
CA TYR A 290 -2.82 13.74 5.08
C TYR A 290 -2.29 13.20 6.42
N CYS A 291 -1.02 12.87 6.54
CA CYS A 291 -0.46 12.22 7.73
C CYS A 291 -1.29 10.99 8.13
N CYS A 292 -1.57 10.13 7.16
CA CYS A 292 -2.47 9.01 7.28
C CYS A 292 -1.73 7.69 7.46
N HIS A 293 -2.21 6.87 8.37
CA HIS A 293 -1.67 5.53 8.57
C HIS A 293 -1.82 4.69 7.30
N VAL A 294 -0.75 4.03 6.89
CA VAL A 294 -0.70 3.27 5.63
C VAL A 294 -1.71 2.12 5.58
N ASN A 295 -2.14 1.59 6.73
CA ASN A 295 -3.16 0.54 6.78
C ASN A 295 -4.51 1.00 6.23
N ASN A 296 -4.85 2.30 6.38
CA ASN A 296 -6.06 2.85 5.78
C ASN A 296 -5.99 2.79 4.25
N ILE A 297 -4.84 3.13 3.69
CA ILE A 297 -4.60 3.08 2.25
C ILE A 297 -4.66 1.63 1.74
N ALA A 298 -3.97 0.73 2.42
CA ALA A 298 -3.95 -0.69 2.07
C ALA A 298 -5.35 -1.30 2.07
N TYR A 299 -6.17 -0.95 3.06
CA TYR A 299 -7.56 -1.40 3.14
C TYR A 299 -8.39 -0.97 1.93
N LEU A 300 -8.31 0.32 1.56
CA LEU A 300 -9.06 0.87 0.44
C LEU A 300 -8.62 0.25 -0.91
N LEU A 301 -7.33 0.01 -1.07
CA LEU A 301 -6.80 -0.64 -2.27
C LEU A 301 -7.23 -2.10 -2.36
N LYS A 302 -7.07 -2.84 -1.27
CA LYS A 302 -7.32 -4.28 -1.24
C LYS A 302 -8.80 -4.62 -1.36
N ASN A 303 -9.64 -3.97 -0.55
CA ASN A 303 -11.04 -4.34 -0.42
C ASN A 303 -11.95 -3.65 -1.45
N HIS A 304 -11.54 -2.49 -1.98
CA HIS A 304 -12.41 -1.67 -2.80
C HIS A 304 -11.80 -1.18 -4.11
N ARG A 305 -10.53 -1.47 -4.39
CA ARG A 305 -9.82 -0.95 -5.57
C ARG A 305 -10.09 0.54 -5.79
N THR A 306 -9.98 1.29 -4.71
CA THR A 306 -10.36 2.71 -4.70
C THR A 306 -9.42 3.52 -5.61
N ASN A 307 -9.99 4.34 -6.49
CA ASN A 307 -9.19 5.25 -7.30
C ASN A 307 -8.64 6.41 -6.44
N ALA A 308 -7.66 7.14 -6.99
CA ALA A 308 -6.95 8.18 -6.24
C ALA A 308 -7.89 9.30 -5.77
N LEU A 309 -8.83 9.74 -6.61
CA LEU A 309 -9.77 10.80 -6.26
C LEU A 309 -10.69 10.39 -5.10
N ASP A 310 -11.28 9.21 -5.20
CA ASP A 310 -12.17 8.69 -4.14
C ASP A 310 -11.38 8.43 -2.85
N MET A 311 -10.18 7.87 -2.96
CA MET A 311 -9.29 7.66 -1.82
C MET A 311 -9.00 8.97 -1.09
N ARG A 312 -8.64 10.01 -1.82
CA ARG A 312 -8.39 11.33 -1.26
C ARG A 312 -9.63 11.86 -0.53
N ASN A 313 -10.80 11.77 -1.14
CA ASN A 313 -12.04 12.23 -0.54
C ASN A 313 -12.40 11.47 0.73
N ILE A 314 -12.20 10.14 0.73
CA ILE A 314 -12.45 9.28 1.91
C ILE A 314 -11.48 9.64 3.04
N ILE A 315 -10.19 9.74 2.76
CA ILE A 315 -9.18 10.09 3.76
C ILE A 315 -9.41 11.51 4.30
N GLU A 316 -9.77 12.46 3.43
CA GLU A 316 -10.08 13.82 3.85
C GLU A 316 -11.31 13.89 4.78
N SER A 317 -12.25 12.97 4.63
CA SER A 317 -13.45 12.89 5.50
C SER A 317 -13.14 12.40 6.91
N LEU A 318 -12.00 11.76 7.14
CA LEU A 318 -11.52 11.38 8.45
C LEU A 318 -10.92 12.61 9.17
N SER A 319 -11.04 12.67 10.48
CA SER A 319 -10.34 13.68 11.28
C SER A 319 -8.82 13.41 11.25
N PRO A 320 -7.98 14.42 11.53
CA PRO A 320 -6.53 14.20 11.63
C PRO A 320 -6.15 13.09 12.60
N GLU A 321 -6.86 12.96 13.71
CA GLU A 321 -6.62 11.91 14.69
C GLU A 321 -7.03 10.53 14.18
N GLU A 322 -8.19 10.43 13.51
CA GLU A 322 -8.65 9.19 12.89
C GLU A 322 -7.71 8.71 11.77
N ARG A 323 -7.08 9.63 11.03
CA ARG A 323 -6.10 9.30 9.98
C ARG A 323 -4.83 8.64 10.52
N ARG A 324 -4.41 9.00 11.73
CA ARG A 324 -3.19 8.47 12.37
C ARG A 324 -3.36 7.05 12.89
N LYS A 325 -4.58 6.63 13.08
CA LYS A 325 -4.97 5.30 13.52
C LYS A 325 -5.61 4.54 12.37
N TYR A 326 -5.99 3.32 12.60
CA TYR A 326 -6.80 2.56 11.65
C TYR A 326 -7.93 1.85 12.40
N ASP A 327 -9.14 2.19 12.00
CA ASP A 327 -10.38 1.56 12.41
C ASP A 327 -11.09 1.16 11.13
N TYR A 328 -11.07 -0.11 10.79
CA TYR A 328 -11.60 -0.60 9.52
C TYR A 328 -13.12 -0.45 9.42
N ASP A 329 -13.83 -0.53 10.55
CA ASP A 329 -15.28 -0.33 10.57
C ASP A 329 -15.64 1.12 10.23
N LEU A 330 -14.92 2.08 10.83
CA LEU A 330 -15.08 3.50 10.52
C LEU A 330 -14.71 3.78 9.06
N LEU A 331 -13.62 3.22 8.58
CA LEU A 331 -13.15 3.43 7.21
C LEU A 331 -14.15 2.86 6.19
N GLU A 332 -14.73 1.69 6.47
CA GLU A 332 -15.78 1.10 5.65
C GLU A 332 -17.01 2.01 5.60
N GLU A 333 -17.42 2.54 6.73
CA GLU A 333 -18.52 3.50 6.82
C GLU A 333 -18.24 4.74 5.95
N LYS A 334 -17.04 5.32 6.04
CA LYS A 334 -16.65 6.47 5.23
C LYS A 334 -16.56 6.15 3.74
N TYR A 335 -16.08 4.96 3.42
CA TYR A 335 -16.11 4.48 2.05
C TYR A 335 -17.54 4.42 1.51
N LEU A 336 -18.47 3.84 2.27
CA LEU A 336 -19.87 3.74 1.88
C LEU A 336 -20.54 5.10 1.72
N GLU A 337 -20.28 6.02 2.63
CA GLU A 337 -20.78 7.40 2.52
C GLU A 337 -20.28 8.08 1.24
N ASN A 338 -19.02 7.87 0.87
CA ASN A 338 -18.45 8.42 -0.36
C ASN A 338 -19.09 7.84 -1.62
N GLN A 339 -19.44 6.53 -1.59
CA GLN A 339 -20.08 5.84 -2.71
C GLN A 339 -21.59 6.09 -2.74
N ASN A 340 -22.20 6.29 -1.59
CA ASN A 340 -23.66 6.43 -1.44
C ASN A 340 -24.12 7.87 -1.62
N ARG A 341 -24.15 8.29 -2.86
CA ARG A 341 -25.05 9.37 -3.24
C ARG A 341 -26.46 8.77 -3.32
N ILE A 342 -27.31 9.06 -2.34
CA ILE A 342 -28.71 8.60 -2.38
C ILE A 342 -29.44 9.37 -3.47
N VAL A 343 -29.87 8.65 -4.48
CA VAL A 343 -30.66 9.19 -5.60
C VAL A 343 -31.98 8.44 -5.62
N ASP A 344 -33.08 9.15 -5.80
CA ASP A 344 -34.35 8.49 -6.12
C ASP A 344 -34.29 8.00 -7.56
N ASP A 345 -34.09 6.70 -7.74
CA ASP A 345 -33.95 6.05 -9.05
C ASP A 345 -35.20 5.29 -9.49
N ASP A 346 -36.32 5.41 -8.79
CA ASP A 346 -37.55 4.70 -9.12
C ASP A 346 -38.03 5.00 -10.52
N ALA A 347 -38.05 6.26 -10.92
CA ALA A 347 -38.43 6.68 -12.27
C ALA A 347 -37.46 6.13 -13.34
N VAL A 348 -36.18 6.12 -13.04
CA VAL A 348 -35.12 5.59 -13.93
C VAL A 348 -35.32 4.07 -14.11
N MET A 349 -35.54 3.36 -13.02
CA MET A 349 -35.77 1.91 -13.06
C MET A 349 -37.03 1.57 -13.88
N GLU A 350 -38.11 2.33 -13.70
CA GLU A 350 -39.35 2.16 -14.48
C GLU A 350 -39.13 2.42 -15.97
N GLN A 351 -38.40 3.50 -16.30
CA GLN A 351 -38.07 3.84 -17.69
C GLN A 351 -37.22 2.75 -18.34
N LEU A 352 -36.20 2.25 -17.64
CA LEU A 352 -35.34 1.17 -18.15
C LEU A 352 -36.08 -0.13 -18.29
N GLU A 353 -36.94 -0.49 -17.34
CA GLU A 353 -37.76 -1.69 -17.42
C GLU A 353 -38.70 -1.64 -18.66
N HIS A 354 -39.35 -0.50 -18.87
CA HIS A 354 -40.19 -0.32 -20.03
C HIS A 354 -39.44 -0.47 -21.37
N ALA A 355 -38.20 0.04 -21.42
CA ALA A 355 -37.37 -0.02 -22.62
C ALA A 355 -36.73 -1.39 -22.86
N LEU A 356 -36.40 -2.13 -21.81
CA LEU A 356 -35.54 -3.31 -21.89
C LEU A 356 -36.25 -4.64 -21.58
N ALA A 357 -37.32 -4.63 -20.80
CA ALA A 357 -38.02 -5.87 -20.46
C ALA A 357 -38.51 -6.59 -21.73
N ASN A 358 -38.33 -7.92 -21.78
CA ASN A 358 -38.68 -8.75 -22.91
C ASN A 358 -37.91 -8.44 -24.22
N ARG A 359 -36.87 -7.61 -24.16
CA ARG A 359 -35.94 -7.37 -25.27
C ARG A 359 -34.70 -8.23 -25.09
N GLU A 360 -34.14 -8.68 -26.21
CA GLU A 360 -32.80 -9.26 -26.19
C GLU A 360 -31.77 -8.16 -26.04
N VAL A 361 -30.77 -8.35 -25.17
CA VAL A 361 -29.70 -7.40 -24.89
C VAL A 361 -28.35 -8.01 -25.23
N VAL A 362 -27.52 -7.25 -25.92
CA VAL A 362 -26.10 -7.58 -26.16
C VAL A 362 -25.27 -6.65 -25.31
N LEU A 363 -24.44 -7.22 -24.43
CA LEU A 363 -23.46 -6.48 -23.66
C LEU A 363 -22.12 -6.55 -24.37
N ILE A 364 -21.54 -5.39 -24.65
CA ILE A 364 -20.20 -5.25 -25.24
C ILE A 364 -19.23 -4.87 -24.12
N ALA A 365 -18.53 -5.86 -23.60
CA ALA A 365 -17.48 -5.65 -22.61
C ALA A 365 -16.17 -5.26 -23.30
N PRO A 366 -15.20 -4.70 -22.57
CA PRO A 366 -14.02 -4.09 -23.20
C PRO A 366 -12.90 -5.06 -23.60
N GLY A 367 -13.13 -6.37 -23.51
CA GLY A 367 -12.14 -7.38 -23.91
C GLY A 367 -11.79 -7.32 -25.39
N LYS A 368 -10.64 -7.85 -25.74
CA LYS A 368 -10.04 -7.75 -27.09
C LYS A 368 -10.95 -8.32 -28.20
N THR A 369 -11.69 -9.39 -27.91
CA THR A 369 -12.59 -10.00 -28.89
C THR A 369 -13.72 -9.08 -29.34
N SER A 370 -14.07 -8.07 -28.54
CA SER A 370 -15.07 -7.07 -28.95
C SER A 370 -14.63 -6.31 -30.20
N SER A 371 -13.33 -6.17 -30.42
CA SER A 371 -12.77 -5.55 -31.63
C SER A 371 -12.38 -6.58 -32.70
N THR A 372 -11.77 -7.70 -32.32
CA THR A 372 -11.36 -8.72 -33.33
C THR A 372 -12.55 -9.37 -34.03
N ASP A 373 -13.67 -9.56 -33.30
CA ASP A 373 -14.85 -10.25 -33.80
C ASP A 373 -16.03 -9.29 -34.09
N TRP A 374 -15.76 -8.00 -34.26
CA TRP A 374 -16.79 -6.97 -34.33
C TRP A 374 -17.79 -7.18 -35.50
N LYS A 375 -17.34 -7.76 -36.61
CA LYS A 375 -18.21 -7.99 -37.77
C LYS A 375 -19.28 -9.00 -37.46
N GLN A 376 -18.92 -10.15 -36.88
CA GLN A 376 -19.90 -11.17 -36.53
C GLN A 376 -20.82 -10.73 -35.39
N ILE A 377 -20.32 -9.95 -34.46
CA ILE A 377 -21.12 -9.37 -33.37
C ILE A 377 -22.15 -8.41 -33.94
N THR A 378 -21.72 -7.53 -34.86
CA THR A 378 -22.60 -6.56 -35.53
C THR A 378 -23.68 -7.27 -36.37
N GLU A 379 -23.32 -8.34 -37.08
CA GLU A 379 -24.30 -9.17 -37.85
C GLU A 379 -25.35 -9.77 -36.90
N TYR A 380 -24.93 -10.29 -35.76
CA TYR A 380 -25.85 -10.83 -34.76
C TYR A 380 -26.80 -9.74 -34.22
N ILE A 381 -26.29 -8.56 -33.93
CA ILE A 381 -27.11 -7.43 -33.45
C ILE A 381 -28.14 -7.03 -34.50
N GLN A 382 -27.76 -6.94 -35.76
CA GLN A 382 -28.65 -6.60 -36.85
C GLN A 382 -29.74 -7.66 -37.04
N LYS A 383 -29.36 -8.94 -36.99
CA LYS A 383 -30.27 -10.08 -37.17
C LYS A 383 -31.31 -10.14 -36.04
N THR A 384 -30.93 -9.88 -34.83
CA THR A 384 -31.81 -10.01 -33.65
C THR A 384 -32.49 -8.72 -33.26
N ASN A 385 -32.09 -7.60 -33.82
CA ASN A 385 -32.51 -6.25 -33.38
C ASN A 385 -32.37 -6.06 -31.87
N ALA A 386 -31.28 -6.59 -31.30
CA ALA A 386 -31.01 -6.52 -29.88
C ALA A 386 -30.65 -5.09 -29.43
N ILE A 387 -30.95 -4.79 -28.18
CA ILE A 387 -30.46 -3.58 -27.49
C ILE A 387 -28.98 -3.78 -27.24
N VAL A 388 -28.16 -2.78 -27.56
CA VAL A 388 -26.70 -2.82 -27.41
C VAL A 388 -26.26 -1.94 -26.25
N ILE A 389 -25.60 -2.53 -25.26
CA ILE A 389 -25.10 -1.82 -24.09
C ILE A 389 -23.59 -2.01 -24.01
N GLY A 390 -22.85 -0.90 -24.07
CA GLY A 390 -21.40 -0.89 -23.80
C GLY A 390 -21.14 -0.91 -22.30
N ILE A 391 -20.15 -1.69 -21.89
CA ILE A 391 -19.81 -1.86 -20.48
C ILE A 391 -18.47 -1.19 -20.18
N ASN A 392 -18.51 -0.14 -19.38
CA ASN A 392 -17.35 0.53 -18.81
C ASN A 392 -16.32 1.06 -19.84
N ALA A 393 -16.66 1.10 -21.11
CA ALA A 393 -15.79 1.59 -22.18
C ALA A 393 -16.61 1.86 -23.45
N ILE A 394 -16.16 2.82 -24.24
CA ILE A 394 -16.65 3.04 -25.60
C ILE A 394 -15.76 2.28 -26.56
N ASN A 395 -16.38 1.49 -27.44
CA ASN A 395 -15.71 0.85 -28.56
C ASN A 395 -16.23 1.49 -29.85
N PRO A 396 -15.39 2.18 -30.65
CA PRO A 396 -15.85 2.90 -31.83
C PRO A 396 -16.46 2.02 -32.95
N ASN A 397 -16.28 0.71 -32.88
CA ASN A 397 -16.85 -0.23 -33.84
C ASN A 397 -18.39 -0.38 -33.69
N TYR A 398 -18.97 0.13 -32.61
CA TYR A 398 -20.39 -0.05 -32.29
C TYR A 398 -21.10 1.27 -32.13
N THR A 399 -22.40 1.26 -32.42
CA THR A 399 -23.34 2.28 -31.98
C THR A 399 -24.11 1.69 -30.82
N PHE A 400 -23.90 2.23 -29.63
CA PHE A 400 -24.57 1.75 -28.43
C PHE A 400 -25.90 2.44 -28.22
N ASP A 401 -26.92 1.67 -27.78
CA ASP A 401 -28.14 2.24 -27.24
C ASP A 401 -27.93 2.83 -25.86
N TYR A 402 -27.09 2.18 -25.06
CA TYR A 402 -26.69 2.65 -23.72
C TYR A 402 -25.22 2.39 -23.48
N LEU A 403 -24.61 3.25 -22.67
CA LEU A 403 -23.27 3.04 -22.10
C LEU A 403 -23.42 2.92 -20.58
N TYR A 404 -23.09 1.74 -20.06
CA TYR A 404 -23.12 1.43 -18.64
C TYR A 404 -21.77 1.73 -18.02
N LEU A 405 -21.74 2.62 -17.01
CA LEU A 405 -20.50 3.03 -16.35
C LEU A 405 -20.62 2.83 -14.84
N MET A 406 -19.64 2.14 -14.29
CA MET A 406 -19.59 1.75 -12.89
C MET A 406 -18.66 2.60 -12.03
N ASN A 407 -17.67 3.28 -12.62
CA ASN A 407 -16.70 4.06 -11.87
C ASN A 407 -16.32 5.37 -12.58
N THR A 408 -15.85 6.33 -11.79
CA THR A 408 -15.51 7.68 -12.25
C THR A 408 -14.34 7.71 -13.25
N VAL A 409 -13.36 6.85 -13.09
CA VAL A 409 -12.19 6.81 -13.99
C VAL A 409 -12.60 6.44 -15.42
N ARG A 410 -13.43 5.39 -15.57
CA ARG A 410 -13.95 4.98 -16.87
C ARG A 410 -14.90 6.01 -17.47
N TYR A 411 -15.71 6.67 -16.65
CA TYR A 411 -16.56 7.78 -17.07
C TYR A 411 -15.73 8.93 -17.66
N ASN A 412 -14.72 9.38 -16.93
CA ASN A 412 -13.87 10.47 -17.38
C ASN A 412 -13.08 10.10 -18.63
N TYR A 413 -12.54 8.90 -18.69
CA TYR A 413 -11.82 8.39 -19.85
C TYR A 413 -12.70 8.38 -21.10
N ALA A 414 -13.91 7.82 -21.00
CA ALA A 414 -14.84 7.79 -22.12
C ALA A 414 -15.21 9.20 -22.62
N LYS A 415 -15.44 10.11 -21.67
CA LYS A 415 -15.79 11.50 -21.97
C LYS A 415 -14.67 12.25 -22.68
N GLU A 416 -13.42 12.08 -22.23
CA GLU A 416 -12.27 12.81 -22.74
C GLU A 416 -11.71 12.22 -24.05
N VAL A 417 -11.70 10.91 -24.17
CA VAL A 417 -11.09 10.23 -25.31
C VAL A 417 -12.08 10.05 -26.48
N TYR A 418 -13.37 9.85 -26.18
CA TYR A 418 -14.42 9.64 -27.19
C TYR A 418 -15.56 10.67 -27.02
N PRO A 419 -15.27 11.97 -27.06
CA PRO A 419 -16.27 13.01 -26.70
C PRO A 419 -17.52 12.99 -27.59
N LYS A 420 -17.38 12.66 -28.87
CA LYS A 420 -18.53 12.61 -29.79
C LYS A 420 -19.47 11.46 -29.44
N GLN A 421 -18.94 10.24 -29.34
CA GLN A 421 -19.72 9.05 -29.01
C GLN A 421 -20.33 9.18 -27.59
N PHE A 422 -19.54 9.69 -26.66
CA PHE A 422 -20.00 9.93 -25.28
C PHE A 422 -21.20 10.90 -25.24
N GLY A 423 -21.14 11.97 -26.01
CA GLY A 423 -22.23 12.96 -26.06
C GLY A 423 -23.51 12.46 -26.73
N GLU A 424 -23.41 11.49 -27.63
CA GLU A 424 -24.55 10.96 -28.40
C GLU A 424 -25.24 9.77 -27.71
N VAL A 425 -24.55 9.02 -26.84
CA VAL A 425 -25.08 7.81 -26.20
C VAL A 425 -25.83 8.14 -24.91
N GLN A 426 -26.95 7.41 -24.68
CA GLN A 426 -27.63 7.41 -23.38
C GLN A 426 -26.79 6.67 -22.36
N LYS A 427 -26.49 7.30 -21.23
CA LYS A 427 -25.64 6.71 -20.20
C LYS A 427 -26.46 6.15 -19.04
N ILE A 428 -26.11 4.96 -18.58
CA ILE A 428 -26.61 4.38 -17.33
C ILE A 428 -25.44 4.44 -16.35
N LEU A 429 -25.54 5.26 -15.33
CA LEU A 429 -24.47 5.51 -14.36
C LEU A 429 -24.88 5.01 -12.98
N LEU A 430 -23.93 4.44 -12.25
CA LEU A 430 -24.14 4.18 -10.83
C LEU A 430 -23.98 5.47 -10.03
N SER A 431 -24.70 5.58 -8.93
CA SER A 431 -24.78 6.81 -8.11
C SER A 431 -23.46 7.24 -7.46
N ASN A 432 -22.45 6.35 -7.42
CA ASN A 432 -21.10 6.69 -6.96
C ASN A 432 -20.32 7.58 -7.93
N ILE A 433 -20.76 7.68 -9.19
CA ILE A 433 -20.16 8.58 -10.17
C ILE A 433 -20.75 9.97 -9.99
N LYS A 434 -19.89 10.96 -9.69
CA LYS A 434 -20.31 12.35 -9.50
C LYS A 434 -20.30 13.04 -10.85
N THR A 435 -21.48 13.45 -11.32
CA THR A 435 -21.66 14.09 -12.62
C THR A 435 -22.24 15.50 -12.47
N SER A 436 -22.09 16.31 -13.52
CA SER A 436 -22.72 17.60 -13.64
C SER A 436 -24.23 17.41 -13.86
N PRO A 437 -25.12 18.24 -13.24
CA PRO A 437 -26.58 18.12 -13.39
C PRO A 437 -27.11 18.35 -14.80
N GLU A 438 -26.30 18.87 -15.72
CA GLU A 438 -26.70 19.23 -17.09
C GLU A 438 -26.63 18.06 -18.09
N GLU A 439 -26.04 16.92 -17.70
CA GLU A 439 -25.89 15.77 -18.60
C GLU A 439 -27.11 14.83 -18.52
N LYS A 440 -27.58 14.36 -19.71
CA LYS A 440 -28.69 13.41 -19.81
C LYS A 440 -28.24 12.01 -19.40
N GLU A 441 -28.38 11.72 -18.11
CA GLU A 441 -27.87 10.48 -17.54
C GLU A 441 -28.96 9.78 -16.74
N LEU A 442 -29.02 8.46 -16.89
CA LEU A 442 -29.89 7.60 -16.09
C LEU A 442 -29.08 7.10 -14.90
N ILE A 443 -29.34 7.64 -13.73
CA ILE A 443 -28.56 7.33 -12.51
C ILE A 443 -29.29 6.25 -11.72
N VAL A 444 -28.60 5.14 -11.44
CA VAL A 444 -29.08 4.00 -10.67
C VAL A 444 -28.33 3.96 -9.33
N ASN A 445 -29.04 3.71 -8.25
CA ASN A 445 -28.42 3.59 -6.94
C ASN A 445 -27.40 2.46 -6.93
N PHE A 446 -26.18 2.79 -6.51
CA PHE A 446 -25.05 1.88 -6.40
C PHE A 446 -25.41 0.61 -5.62
N ASN A 447 -26.12 0.76 -4.49
CA ASN A 447 -26.50 -0.36 -3.64
C ASN A 447 -27.48 -1.36 -4.28
N ARG A 448 -28.18 -0.97 -5.35
CA ARG A 448 -29.12 -1.89 -6.03
C ARG A 448 -28.41 -3.08 -6.67
N VAL A 449 -27.21 -2.85 -7.16
CA VAL A 449 -26.52 -3.76 -8.08
C VAL A 449 -25.19 -4.28 -7.56
N ILE A 450 -24.66 -3.64 -6.54
CA ILE A 450 -23.41 -4.07 -5.91
C ILE A 450 -23.65 -5.31 -5.06
N LYS A 451 -22.74 -6.28 -5.17
CA LYS A 451 -22.68 -7.43 -4.28
C LYS A 451 -21.27 -7.56 -3.71
N ARG A 452 -21.18 -7.81 -2.40
CA ARG A 452 -19.93 -7.93 -1.67
C ARG A 452 -19.61 -9.38 -1.35
N GLY A 453 -18.37 -9.64 -0.97
CA GLY A 453 -17.89 -10.95 -0.55
C GLY A 453 -16.67 -11.44 -1.32
N TRP A 454 -16.17 -10.65 -2.27
CA TRP A 454 -14.95 -10.98 -3.03
C TRP A 454 -13.85 -9.97 -2.74
N GLU A 455 -12.61 -10.47 -2.74
CA GLU A 455 -11.44 -9.67 -2.42
C GLU A 455 -11.22 -8.53 -3.43
N HIS A 456 -11.45 -8.78 -4.72
CA HIS A 456 -11.27 -7.80 -5.78
C HIS A 456 -12.56 -7.04 -6.12
N PHE A 457 -13.44 -6.92 -5.17
CA PHE A 457 -14.66 -6.14 -5.17
C PHE A 457 -15.73 -6.70 -6.10
N ASP A 458 -16.07 -6.03 -7.22
CA ASP A 458 -17.13 -6.44 -8.13
C ASP A 458 -16.65 -6.29 -9.58
N ASN A 459 -17.38 -6.90 -10.50
CA ASN A 459 -17.07 -6.85 -11.93
C ASN A 459 -18.20 -6.11 -12.67
N ALA A 460 -17.82 -5.24 -13.62
CA ALA A 460 -18.78 -4.40 -14.33
C ALA A 460 -19.81 -5.19 -15.16
N VAL A 461 -19.39 -6.29 -15.79
CA VAL A 461 -20.31 -7.15 -16.57
C VAL A 461 -21.32 -7.81 -15.63
N ILE A 462 -20.85 -8.41 -14.55
CA ILE A 462 -21.72 -9.09 -13.57
C ILE A 462 -22.66 -8.08 -12.91
N ASN A 463 -22.15 -6.91 -12.60
CA ASN A 463 -22.92 -5.81 -12.04
C ASN A 463 -24.06 -5.39 -13.00
N ALA A 464 -23.75 -5.23 -14.28
CA ALA A 464 -24.76 -4.93 -15.31
C ALA A 464 -25.78 -6.05 -15.46
N LEU A 465 -25.37 -7.32 -15.39
CA LEU A 465 -26.28 -8.47 -15.41
C LEU A 465 -27.26 -8.41 -14.23
N ARG A 466 -26.81 -8.04 -13.04
CA ARG A 466 -27.70 -7.88 -11.88
C ARG A 466 -28.75 -6.79 -12.12
N LEU A 467 -28.35 -5.67 -12.73
CA LEU A 467 -29.30 -4.63 -13.11
C LEU A 467 -30.34 -5.16 -14.11
N LEU A 468 -29.88 -5.81 -15.18
CA LEU A 468 -30.78 -6.34 -16.21
C LEU A 468 -31.73 -7.39 -15.67
N ASP A 469 -31.30 -8.20 -14.72
CA ASP A 469 -32.14 -9.16 -14.03
C ASP A 469 -33.29 -8.48 -13.27
N LYS A 470 -32.98 -7.38 -12.58
CA LYS A 470 -33.96 -6.55 -11.87
C LYS A 470 -34.94 -5.85 -12.83
N LEU A 471 -34.53 -5.62 -14.08
CA LEU A 471 -35.33 -5.00 -15.11
C LEU A 471 -36.12 -6.05 -15.93
N HIS A 472 -36.09 -7.29 -15.51
CA HIS A 472 -36.79 -8.41 -16.14
C HIS A 472 -36.34 -8.71 -17.59
N VAL A 473 -35.08 -8.47 -17.89
CA VAL A 473 -34.47 -8.92 -19.14
C VAL A 473 -34.21 -10.43 -19.05
N GLN A 474 -34.68 -11.16 -20.03
CA GLN A 474 -34.66 -12.63 -19.99
C GLN A 474 -33.52 -13.25 -20.80
N LYS A 475 -32.98 -12.52 -21.77
CA LYS A 475 -31.91 -13.02 -22.64
C LYS A 475 -30.82 -11.97 -22.85
N VAL A 476 -29.60 -12.35 -22.54
CA VAL A 476 -28.42 -11.50 -22.68
C VAL A 476 -27.32 -12.29 -23.40
N SER A 477 -26.73 -11.67 -24.42
CA SER A 477 -25.58 -12.20 -25.12
C SER A 477 -24.37 -11.34 -24.78
N LEU A 478 -23.24 -11.98 -24.48
CA LEU A 478 -22.01 -11.34 -24.02
C LEU A 478 -20.95 -11.35 -25.12
N ALA A 479 -20.36 -10.19 -25.40
CA ALA A 479 -19.23 -10.05 -26.29
C ALA A 479 -18.10 -9.30 -25.55
N GLY A 480 -16.86 -9.70 -25.77
CA GLY A 480 -15.71 -9.04 -25.14
C GLY A 480 -15.53 -9.34 -23.65
N PHE A 481 -16.25 -10.29 -23.11
CA PHE A 481 -16.06 -10.74 -21.73
C PHE A 481 -15.08 -11.91 -21.72
N ASP A 482 -13.82 -11.60 -22.06
CA ASP A 482 -12.81 -12.60 -22.44
C ASP A 482 -12.13 -13.25 -21.24
N GLY A 483 -11.93 -12.49 -20.18
CA GLY A 483 -11.00 -12.79 -19.10
C GLY A 483 -9.70 -12.01 -19.26
N PHE A 484 -8.90 -12.00 -18.20
CA PHE A 484 -7.66 -11.22 -18.15
C PHE A 484 -6.44 -12.07 -18.45
N LYS A 485 -5.46 -11.48 -19.15
CA LYS A 485 -4.16 -12.08 -19.47
C LYS A 485 -3.05 -11.36 -18.73
N HIS A 486 -1.88 -11.99 -18.64
CA HIS A 486 -0.73 -11.46 -17.90
C HIS A 486 -0.23 -10.10 -18.41
N LYS A 487 -0.45 -9.77 -19.68
CA LYS A 487 -0.08 -8.46 -20.23
C LYS A 487 -1.31 -7.58 -20.33
N TYR A 488 -1.24 -6.40 -19.74
CA TYR A 488 -2.33 -5.43 -19.74
C TYR A 488 -2.90 -5.16 -21.14
N ASN A 489 -2.01 -4.88 -22.11
CA ASN A 489 -2.41 -4.55 -23.49
C ASN A 489 -3.00 -5.72 -24.27
N GLU A 490 -2.97 -6.92 -23.72
CA GLU A 490 -3.59 -8.12 -24.32
C GLU A 490 -5.01 -8.37 -23.79
N SER A 491 -5.40 -7.68 -22.71
CA SER A 491 -6.69 -7.90 -22.05
C SER A 491 -7.82 -7.05 -22.63
N TYR A 492 -7.49 -5.86 -23.16
CA TYR A 492 -8.49 -4.90 -23.61
C TYR A 492 -8.34 -4.57 -25.10
N ALA A 493 -9.48 -4.31 -25.76
CA ALA A 493 -9.54 -3.81 -27.13
C ALA A 493 -8.86 -2.44 -27.25
N ASP A 494 -9.06 -1.58 -26.26
CA ASP A 494 -8.35 -0.30 -26.12
C ASP A 494 -7.19 -0.52 -25.16
N ALA A 495 -5.96 -0.55 -25.70
CA ALA A 495 -4.75 -0.77 -24.90
C ALA A 495 -4.45 0.33 -23.88
N ALA A 496 -5.03 1.52 -24.05
CA ALA A 496 -4.87 2.66 -23.15
C ALA A 496 -5.97 2.77 -22.09
N LEU A 497 -6.93 1.84 -22.07
CA LEU A 497 -8.04 1.86 -21.13
C LEU A 497 -7.54 1.76 -19.68
N PRO A 498 -7.84 2.74 -18.82
CA PRO A 498 -7.35 2.70 -17.44
C PRO A 498 -8.02 1.57 -16.64
N THR A 499 -7.22 0.90 -15.82
CA THR A 499 -7.70 -0.18 -14.95
C THR A 499 -7.08 -0.07 -13.56
N LEU A 500 -7.86 -0.50 -12.55
CA LEU A 500 -7.40 -0.65 -11.17
C LEU A 500 -7.09 -2.12 -10.85
N ASN A 501 -7.12 -3.01 -11.84
CA ASN A 501 -6.79 -4.42 -11.65
C ASN A 501 -5.31 -4.58 -11.31
N PRO A 502 -4.97 -5.50 -10.38
CA PRO A 502 -3.58 -5.75 -10.01
C PRO A 502 -2.81 -6.43 -11.15
N ASP A 503 -1.63 -5.92 -11.49
CA ASP A 503 -0.84 -6.38 -12.64
C ASP A 503 -0.32 -7.82 -12.55
N ASN A 504 -0.25 -8.38 -11.35
CA ASN A 504 0.39 -9.68 -11.12
C ASN A 504 -0.56 -10.73 -10.51
N LYS A 505 -1.88 -10.49 -10.54
CA LYS A 505 -2.88 -11.37 -9.91
C LYS A 505 -4.01 -11.74 -10.89
N TRP A 506 -3.68 -11.89 -12.16
CA TRP A 506 -4.67 -12.16 -13.20
C TRP A 506 -5.43 -13.47 -13.00
N ASP A 507 -4.74 -14.53 -12.61
CA ASP A 507 -5.36 -15.83 -12.37
C ASP A 507 -6.34 -15.78 -11.19
N GLU A 508 -5.95 -15.12 -10.10
CA GLU A 508 -6.78 -14.89 -8.93
C GLU A 508 -8.02 -14.05 -9.28
N LEU A 509 -7.83 -12.97 -10.04
CA LEU A 509 -8.91 -12.12 -10.49
C LEU A 509 -9.90 -12.88 -11.38
N ASN A 510 -9.40 -13.66 -12.34
CA ASN A 510 -10.23 -14.48 -13.21
C ASN A 510 -11.04 -15.52 -12.44
N GLU A 511 -10.43 -16.14 -11.45
CA GLU A 511 -11.08 -17.12 -10.57
C GLU A 511 -12.23 -16.47 -9.77
N GLU A 512 -11.99 -15.30 -9.20
CA GLU A 512 -13.03 -14.55 -8.49
C GLU A 512 -14.18 -14.10 -9.41
N ILE A 513 -13.88 -13.60 -10.61
CA ILE A 513 -14.89 -13.20 -11.59
C ILE A 513 -15.72 -14.41 -12.00
N ASN A 514 -15.10 -15.55 -12.21
CA ASN A 514 -15.82 -16.78 -12.49
C ASN A 514 -16.78 -17.15 -11.36
N ASP A 515 -16.34 -17.03 -10.13
CA ASP A 515 -17.18 -17.28 -8.95
C ASP A 515 -18.35 -16.29 -8.86
N MET A 516 -18.11 -15.01 -9.11
CA MET A 516 -19.18 -14.00 -9.20
C MET A 516 -20.21 -14.37 -10.28
N PHE A 517 -19.74 -14.81 -11.44
CA PHE A 517 -20.60 -15.19 -12.56
C PHE A 517 -21.45 -16.42 -12.24
N GLN A 518 -20.85 -17.45 -11.65
CA GLN A 518 -21.58 -18.64 -11.20
C GLN A 518 -22.61 -18.31 -10.12
N ASN A 519 -22.23 -17.44 -9.18
CA ASN A 519 -23.15 -16.96 -8.15
C ASN A 519 -24.35 -16.23 -8.74
N PHE A 520 -24.12 -15.37 -9.74
CA PHE A 520 -25.21 -14.70 -10.45
C PHE A 520 -26.13 -15.71 -11.15
N LYS A 521 -25.58 -16.64 -11.92
CA LYS A 521 -26.35 -17.64 -12.66
C LYS A 521 -27.21 -18.54 -11.76
N ALA A 522 -26.69 -18.86 -10.57
CA ALA A 522 -27.43 -19.68 -9.60
C ALA A 522 -28.67 -18.97 -9.04
N SER A 523 -28.70 -17.65 -9.05
CA SER A 523 -29.82 -16.85 -8.52
C SER A 523 -30.72 -16.23 -9.58
N SER A 524 -30.46 -16.47 -10.87
CA SER A 524 -31.19 -15.85 -11.97
C SER A 524 -31.70 -16.91 -12.98
N ASN A 525 -32.83 -16.63 -13.56
CA ASN A 525 -33.38 -17.42 -14.67
C ASN A 525 -33.02 -16.86 -16.07
N MET A 526 -32.15 -15.84 -16.09
CA MET A 526 -31.71 -15.21 -17.33
C MET A 526 -30.96 -16.21 -18.22
N LYS A 527 -31.29 -16.20 -19.50
CA LYS A 527 -30.56 -16.97 -20.51
C LYS A 527 -29.36 -16.15 -20.96
N ILE A 528 -28.16 -16.71 -20.78
CA ILE A 528 -26.91 -16.06 -21.13
C ILE A 528 -26.22 -16.86 -22.22
N ALA A 529 -25.78 -16.14 -23.26
CA ALA A 529 -25.02 -16.73 -24.36
C ALA A 529 -23.72 -15.94 -24.56
N PHE A 530 -22.68 -16.58 -25.05
CA PHE A 530 -21.41 -15.94 -25.40
C PHE A 530 -21.32 -15.79 -26.92
N LEU A 531 -21.09 -14.57 -27.40
CA LEU A 531 -20.85 -14.28 -28.81
C LEU A 531 -19.38 -14.39 -29.20
N THR A 532 -18.49 -14.31 -28.22
CA THR A 532 -17.05 -14.41 -28.40
C THR A 532 -16.46 -15.40 -27.42
N GLU A 533 -15.24 -15.84 -27.70
CA GLU A 533 -14.50 -16.74 -26.81
C GLU A 533 -14.28 -16.10 -25.44
N SER A 534 -14.52 -16.85 -24.38
CA SER A 534 -14.37 -16.41 -23.00
C SER A 534 -13.95 -17.57 -22.10
N ILE A 535 -13.03 -17.28 -21.17
CA ILE A 535 -12.64 -18.26 -20.16
C ILE A 535 -13.76 -18.54 -19.16
N PHE A 536 -14.80 -17.68 -19.13
CA PHE A 536 -15.97 -17.81 -18.24
C PHE A 536 -17.11 -18.60 -18.87
N ASP A 537 -16.97 -18.99 -20.14
CA ASP A 537 -17.96 -19.83 -20.85
C ASP A 537 -17.75 -21.30 -20.47
N HIS A 538 -18.65 -21.84 -19.67
CA HIS A 538 -18.60 -23.20 -19.17
C HIS A 538 -19.80 -24.03 -19.72
N GLY A 539 -20.13 -23.87 -21.01
CA GLY A 539 -21.18 -24.61 -21.66
C GLY A 539 -22.50 -23.88 -21.77
N GLU A 540 -22.51 -22.57 -21.69
CA GLU A 540 -23.65 -21.74 -22.09
C GLU A 540 -23.90 -21.90 -23.60
N GLN A 541 -25.17 -21.77 -24.01
CA GLN A 541 -25.50 -21.91 -25.42
C GLN A 541 -24.75 -20.90 -26.27
N THR A 542 -23.85 -21.40 -27.10
CA THR A 542 -23.29 -20.64 -28.21
C THR A 542 -24.34 -20.54 -29.29
N ILE A 543 -24.70 -19.34 -29.64
CA ILE A 543 -25.67 -19.10 -30.74
C ILE A 543 -24.95 -19.17 -32.08
#